data_b465f858deecc578506eb1c8dab5a034
#
_entry.id   b465f858deecc578506eb1c8dab5a034
#
_cell.length_a   1.000
_cell.length_b   1.000
_cell.length_c   1.000
_cell.angle_alpha   90.00
_cell.angle_beta   90.00
_cell.angle_gamma   90.00
#
_symmetry.space_group_name_H-M   'P 1'
#
loop_
_entity.id
_entity.type
_entity.pdbx_description
1 polymer ?
#
loop_
_entity_poly.entity_id
_entity_poly.type
_entity_poly.pdbx_seq_one_letter_code
_entity_poly.pdbx_strand_id
1 'polypeptide(L)'
;VLATGGIASGIIGLLANLGVVDSTSLTYETFYSIFYSLIYFFPILLAFTAGKHFKCNQYVAATLGAAIMYPGVSDLLVTGSTVNLLGINFTAFNFGGSFIPILFAVWCMSYFERWLKKVTSESLQFIIVPALCLIIFVPLTVMVFGPFGSLIASGIDAAYNVLMGNLI
;
A
#
# COMPACT_ATOMS: atom_id res chain seq x y z
N VAL A 1 -14.41 8.71 4.76
CA VAL A 1 -13.54 7.99 5.72
C VAL A 1 -12.16 8.64 5.78
N LEU A 2 -11.41 8.79 4.67
CA LEU A 2 -10.07 9.42 4.67
C LEU A 2 -10.12 10.90 5.08
N ALA A 3 -11.04 11.67 4.50
CA ALA A 3 -11.20 13.08 4.83
C ALA A 3 -11.55 13.28 6.32
N THR A 4 -12.41 12.42 6.87
CA THR A 4 -12.79 12.46 8.30
C THR A 4 -11.57 12.16 9.19
N GLY A 5 -10.77 11.15 8.80
CA GLY A 5 -9.53 10.82 9.52
C GLY A 5 -8.53 11.96 9.51
N GLY A 6 -8.31 12.60 8.34
CA GLY A 6 -7.40 13.73 8.21
C GLY A 6 -7.83 14.97 9.01
N ILE A 7 -9.12 15.33 8.98
CA ILE A 7 -9.64 16.45 9.77
C ILE A 7 -9.49 16.20 11.27
N ALA A 8 -9.85 15.00 11.71
CA ALA A 8 -9.83 14.69 13.12
C ALA A 8 -8.40 14.57 13.70
N SER A 9 -7.45 13.98 12.94
CA SER A 9 -6.03 13.98 13.33
C SER A 9 -5.46 15.39 13.36
N GLY A 10 -5.87 16.26 12.42
CA GLY A 10 -5.50 17.68 12.42
C GLY A 10 -5.99 18.43 13.65
N ILE A 11 -7.25 18.20 14.07
CA ILE A 11 -7.82 18.82 15.27
C ILE A 11 -7.05 18.41 16.53
N ILE A 12 -6.73 17.12 16.69
CA ILE A 12 -5.97 16.62 17.84
C ILE A 12 -4.54 17.20 17.83
N GLY A 13 -3.90 17.29 16.66
CA GLY A 13 -2.60 17.93 16.51
C GLY A 13 -2.63 19.41 16.90
N LEU A 14 -3.69 20.14 16.54
CA LEU A 14 -3.86 21.53 16.96
C LEU A 14 -4.05 21.67 18.48
N LEU A 15 -4.83 20.78 19.11
CA LEU A 15 -5.01 20.78 20.57
C LEU A 15 -3.71 20.52 21.31
N ALA A 16 -2.85 19.65 20.78
CA ALA A 16 -1.52 19.42 21.32
C ALA A 16 -0.62 20.65 21.18
N ASN A 17 -0.62 21.29 20.00
CA ASN A 17 0.16 22.53 19.77
C ASN A 17 -0.30 23.71 20.66
N LEU A 18 -1.57 23.76 21.01
CA LEU A 18 -2.12 24.75 21.93
C LEU A 18 -1.86 24.44 23.42
N GLY A 19 -1.19 23.32 23.70
CA GLY A 19 -0.87 22.90 25.08
C GLY A 19 -2.06 22.38 25.87
N VAL A 20 -3.20 22.13 25.24
CA VAL A 20 -4.42 21.59 25.88
C VAL A 20 -4.26 20.11 26.20
N VAL A 21 -3.52 19.37 25.34
CA VAL A 21 -3.23 17.95 25.51
C VAL A 21 -1.74 17.76 25.37
N ASP A 22 -1.13 17.04 26.30
CA ASP A 22 0.28 16.68 26.19
C ASP A 22 0.49 15.65 25.06
N SER A 23 1.33 15.99 24.09
CA SER A 23 1.64 15.15 22.93
C SER A 23 2.29 13.81 23.30
N THR A 24 2.84 13.70 24.50
CA THR A 24 3.44 12.46 25.02
C THR A 24 2.45 11.63 25.85
N SER A 25 1.23 12.13 26.05
CA SER A 25 0.21 11.45 26.84
C SER A 25 -0.42 10.27 26.08
N LEU A 26 -0.73 9.20 26.80
CA LEU A 26 -1.46 8.05 26.23
C LEU A 26 -2.81 8.48 25.63
N THR A 27 -3.43 9.50 26.19
CA THR A 27 -4.69 10.05 25.69
C THR A 27 -4.52 10.62 24.29
N TYR A 28 -3.47 11.45 24.06
CA TYR A 28 -3.16 11.99 22.76
C TYR A 28 -2.89 10.88 21.74
N GLU A 29 -1.99 9.95 22.07
CA GLU A 29 -1.62 8.84 21.19
C GLU A 29 -2.82 7.96 20.83
N THR A 30 -3.71 7.69 21.80
CA THR A 30 -4.91 6.88 21.57
C THR A 30 -5.85 7.56 20.57
N PHE A 31 -6.17 8.83 20.76
CA PHE A 31 -7.07 9.55 19.85
C PHE A 31 -6.40 9.81 18.49
N TYR A 32 -5.12 10.15 18.47
CA TYR A 32 -4.38 10.33 17.23
C TYR A 32 -4.33 9.04 16.40
N SER A 33 -4.05 7.90 17.03
CA SER A 33 -3.98 6.61 16.35
C SER A 33 -5.31 6.17 15.74
N ILE A 34 -6.46 6.47 16.38
CA ILE A 34 -7.79 6.15 15.84
C ILE A 34 -7.97 6.77 14.44
N PHE A 35 -7.56 8.02 14.28
CA PHE A 35 -7.74 8.74 13.02
C PHE A 35 -6.59 8.52 12.04
N TYR A 36 -5.36 8.45 12.54
CA TYR A 36 -4.18 8.22 11.71
C TYR A 36 -4.13 6.81 11.15
N SER A 37 -4.65 5.81 11.85
CA SER A 37 -4.70 4.43 11.38
C SER A 37 -5.46 4.26 10.06
N LEU A 38 -6.47 5.09 9.82
CA LEU A 38 -7.21 5.09 8.55
C LEU A 38 -6.32 5.46 7.36
N ILE A 39 -5.41 6.41 7.57
CA ILE A 39 -4.44 6.85 6.55
C ILE A 39 -3.32 5.81 6.44
N TYR A 40 -2.80 5.35 7.57
CA TYR A 40 -1.71 4.39 7.62
C TYR A 40 -2.10 3.05 6.96
N PHE A 41 -3.27 2.50 7.28
CA PHE A 41 -3.75 1.24 6.71
C PHE A 41 -4.53 1.41 5.40
N PHE A 42 -4.54 2.61 4.82
CA PHE A 42 -5.22 2.88 3.56
C PHE A 42 -4.85 1.91 2.43
N PRO A 43 -3.58 1.52 2.23
CA PRO A 43 -3.19 0.54 1.21
C PRO A 43 -3.91 -0.80 1.34
N ILE A 44 -4.16 -1.27 2.57
CA ILE A 44 -4.89 -2.52 2.84
C ILE A 44 -6.36 -2.37 2.46
N LEU A 45 -6.99 -1.26 2.88
CA LEU A 45 -8.39 -0.98 2.55
C LEU A 45 -8.60 -0.82 1.04
N LEU A 46 -7.61 -0.19 0.37
CA LEU A 46 -7.62 -0.04 -1.07
C LEU A 46 -7.48 -1.39 -1.77
N ALA A 47 -6.55 -2.24 -1.35
CA ALA A 47 -6.38 -3.58 -1.88
C ALA A 47 -7.65 -4.42 -1.73
N PHE A 48 -8.32 -4.35 -0.57
CA PHE A 48 -9.57 -5.04 -0.31
C PHE A 48 -10.69 -4.58 -1.27
N THR A 49 -10.84 -3.27 -1.45
CA THR A 49 -11.87 -2.70 -2.35
C THR A 49 -11.54 -2.97 -3.81
N ALA A 50 -10.27 -2.91 -4.20
CA ALA A 50 -9.79 -3.27 -5.53
C ALA A 50 -10.06 -4.75 -5.82
N GLY A 51 -9.84 -5.64 -4.84
CA GLY A 51 -10.17 -7.06 -4.95
C GLY A 51 -11.64 -7.29 -5.30
N LYS A 52 -12.54 -6.53 -4.67
CA LYS A 52 -13.98 -6.55 -5.01
C LYS A 52 -14.23 -6.06 -6.44
N HIS A 53 -13.62 -4.96 -6.83
CA HIS A 53 -13.80 -4.34 -8.13
C HIS A 53 -13.31 -5.26 -9.27
N PHE A 54 -12.14 -5.85 -9.11
CA PHE A 54 -11.54 -6.76 -10.09
C PHE A 54 -12.04 -8.21 -10.02
N LYS A 55 -13.02 -8.49 -9.13
CA LYS A 55 -13.65 -9.80 -8.96
C LYS A 55 -12.64 -10.92 -8.62
N CYS A 56 -11.70 -10.63 -7.73
CA CYS A 56 -10.80 -11.60 -7.10
C CYS A 56 -11.11 -11.71 -5.60
N ASN A 57 -10.40 -12.61 -4.92
CA ASN A 57 -10.58 -12.79 -3.48
C ASN A 57 -10.08 -11.55 -2.71
N GLN A 58 -11.03 -10.83 -2.09
CA GLN A 58 -10.77 -9.59 -1.36
C GLN A 58 -9.81 -9.79 -0.18
N TYR A 59 -9.88 -10.93 0.49
CA TYR A 59 -9.01 -11.23 1.63
C TYR A 59 -7.58 -11.47 1.18
N VAL A 60 -7.38 -12.14 0.06
CA VAL A 60 -6.04 -12.33 -0.54
C VAL A 60 -5.48 -10.99 -0.97
N ALA A 61 -6.28 -10.13 -1.59
CA ALA A 61 -5.88 -8.78 -1.96
C ALA A 61 -5.50 -7.93 -0.74
N ALA A 62 -6.31 -7.97 0.32
CA ALA A 62 -6.01 -7.27 1.58
C ALA A 62 -4.71 -7.79 2.23
N THR A 63 -4.50 -9.10 2.21
CA THR A 63 -3.28 -9.73 2.73
C THR A 63 -2.05 -9.31 1.92
N LEU A 64 -2.17 -9.16 0.60
CA LEU A 64 -1.12 -8.59 -0.25
C LEU A 64 -0.74 -7.17 0.22
N GLY A 65 -1.73 -6.30 0.42
CA GLY A 65 -1.51 -4.95 0.95
C GLY A 65 -0.87 -4.95 2.34
N ALA A 66 -1.32 -5.85 3.23
CA ALA A 66 -0.78 -6.00 4.58
C ALA A 66 0.67 -6.52 4.58
N ALA A 67 1.00 -7.47 3.70
CA ALA A 67 2.34 -8.02 3.58
C ALA A 67 3.38 -6.96 3.16
N ILE A 68 2.99 -6.04 2.29
CA ILE A 68 3.86 -4.94 1.86
C ILE A 68 4.07 -3.92 2.99
N MET A 69 3.06 -3.71 3.82
CA MET A 69 3.12 -2.79 4.96
C MET A 69 3.71 -3.42 6.23
N TYR A 70 4.00 -4.71 6.20
CA TYR A 70 4.60 -5.39 7.35
C TYR A 70 5.95 -4.73 7.69
N PRO A 71 6.20 -4.33 8.96
CA PRO A 71 7.39 -3.57 9.34
C PRO A 71 8.71 -4.20 8.87
N GLY A 72 8.85 -5.54 8.98
CA GLY A 72 10.02 -6.25 8.50
C GLY A 72 10.28 -6.14 6.99
N VAL A 73 9.28 -5.74 6.20
CA VAL A 73 9.41 -5.48 4.75
C VAL A 73 9.54 -3.98 4.50
N SER A 74 8.64 -3.18 5.09
CA SER A 74 8.60 -1.73 4.87
C SER A 74 9.88 -1.02 5.34
N ASP A 75 10.48 -1.47 6.44
CA ASP A 75 11.69 -0.86 7.00
C ASP A 75 12.94 -1.11 6.12
N LEU A 76 12.94 -2.19 5.35
CA LEU A 76 13.98 -2.49 4.37
C LEU A 76 13.77 -1.74 3.04
N LEU A 77 12.56 -1.26 2.79
CA LEU A 77 12.18 -0.57 1.55
C LEU A 77 12.35 0.95 1.69
N VAL A 78 13.55 1.39 2.01
CA VAL A 78 13.88 2.82 2.03
C VAL A 78 13.96 3.34 0.59
N THR A 79 13.16 4.34 0.27
CA THR A 79 13.10 4.91 -1.09
C THR A 79 14.48 5.30 -1.60
N GLY A 80 14.84 4.79 -2.77
CA GLY A 80 16.12 5.07 -3.43
C GLY A 80 17.28 4.15 -3.02
N SER A 81 17.13 3.30 -2.01
CA SER A 81 18.12 2.27 -1.69
C SER A 81 18.07 1.11 -2.68
N THR A 82 19.22 0.51 -2.97
CA THR A 82 19.29 -0.75 -3.73
C THR A 82 19.14 -1.92 -2.78
N VAL A 83 18.11 -2.71 -2.98
CA VAL A 83 17.83 -3.92 -2.18
C VAL A 83 17.96 -5.14 -3.08
N ASN A 84 18.47 -6.23 -2.49
CA ASN A 84 18.60 -7.51 -3.17
C ASN A 84 17.48 -8.45 -2.68
N LEU A 85 16.68 -8.95 -3.61
CA LEU A 85 15.72 -10.01 -3.35
C LEU A 85 15.92 -11.13 -4.36
N LEU A 86 16.13 -12.35 -3.89
CA LEU A 86 16.37 -13.55 -4.72
C LEU A 86 17.53 -13.39 -5.72
N GLY A 87 18.55 -12.59 -5.39
CA GLY A 87 19.70 -12.34 -6.27
C GLY A 87 19.50 -11.22 -7.30
N ILE A 88 18.34 -10.57 -7.32
CA ILE A 88 18.03 -9.45 -8.22
C ILE A 88 18.10 -8.14 -7.43
N ASN A 89 18.95 -7.23 -7.88
CA ASN A 89 19.02 -5.88 -7.31
C ASN A 89 17.95 -4.99 -7.92
N PHE A 90 17.20 -4.30 -7.10
CA PHE A 90 16.20 -3.32 -7.55
C PHE A 90 16.20 -2.10 -6.62
N THR A 91 15.68 -1.00 -7.11
CA THR A 91 15.53 0.22 -6.32
C THR A 91 14.31 0.09 -5.42
N ALA A 92 14.52 0.21 -4.12
CA ALA A 92 13.44 0.15 -3.14
C ALA A 92 12.49 1.35 -3.29
N PHE A 93 11.22 1.09 -3.05
CA PHE A 93 10.15 2.08 -3.07
C PHE A 93 9.29 1.96 -1.82
N ASN A 94 9.02 3.08 -1.16
CA ASN A 94 8.16 3.11 0.01
C ASN A 94 6.68 3.17 -0.42
N PHE A 95 5.93 2.13 -0.06
CA PHE A 95 4.51 2.00 -0.41
C PHE A 95 3.56 2.82 0.48
N GLY A 96 4.06 3.40 1.58
CA GLY A 96 3.23 4.12 2.56
C GLY A 96 2.50 5.36 2.03
N GLY A 97 2.95 5.92 0.91
CA GLY A 97 2.34 7.11 0.29
C GLY A 97 1.80 6.89 -1.13
N SER A 98 1.93 5.69 -1.70
CA SER A 98 1.54 5.43 -3.08
C SER A 98 0.62 4.22 -3.20
N PHE A 99 -0.54 4.42 -3.80
CA PHE A 99 -1.57 3.40 -3.98
C PHE A 99 -1.55 2.78 -5.39
N ILE A 100 -0.86 3.40 -6.33
CA ILE A 100 -0.79 2.96 -7.73
C ILE A 100 -0.20 1.54 -7.85
N PRO A 101 0.95 1.22 -7.21
CA PRO A 101 1.53 -0.11 -7.27
C PRO A 101 0.60 -1.20 -6.77
N ILE A 102 -0.15 -0.92 -5.69
CA ILE A 102 -1.07 -1.88 -5.08
C ILE A 102 -2.26 -2.16 -5.99
N LEU A 103 -2.82 -1.13 -6.63
CA LEU A 103 -3.91 -1.30 -7.60
C LEU A 103 -3.49 -2.18 -8.77
N PHE A 104 -2.30 -1.93 -9.33
CA PHE A 104 -1.73 -2.75 -10.40
C PHE A 104 -1.47 -4.19 -9.96
N ALA A 105 -0.92 -4.37 -8.77
CA ALA A 105 -0.67 -5.70 -8.22
C ALA A 105 -1.97 -6.50 -8.07
N VAL A 106 -3.02 -5.91 -7.49
CA VAL A 106 -4.32 -6.56 -7.32
C VAL A 106 -4.98 -6.82 -8.68
N TRP A 107 -4.85 -5.90 -9.62
CA TRP A 107 -5.36 -6.09 -10.98
C TRP A 107 -4.70 -7.29 -11.67
N CYS A 108 -3.38 -7.36 -11.70
CA CYS A 108 -2.63 -8.50 -12.25
C CYS A 108 -2.97 -9.80 -11.50
N MET A 109 -3.00 -9.75 -10.17
CA MET A 109 -3.36 -10.89 -9.33
C MET A 109 -4.75 -11.43 -9.67
N SER A 110 -5.71 -10.57 -10.02
CA SER A 110 -7.07 -10.99 -10.37
C SER A 110 -7.13 -11.87 -11.63
N TYR A 111 -6.26 -11.64 -12.60
CA TYR A 111 -6.13 -12.48 -13.78
C TYR A 111 -5.47 -13.81 -13.45
N PHE A 112 -4.41 -13.76 -12.67
CA PHE A 112 -3.68 -14.95 -12.24
C PHE A 112 -4.55 -15.87 -11.38
N GLU A 113 -5.29 -15.32 -10.42
CA GLU A 113 -6.21 -16.07 -9.57
C GLU A 113 -7.28 -16.80 -10.41
N ARG A 114 -7.86 -16.12 -11.40
CA ARG A 114 -8.85 -16.71 -12.31
C ARG A 114 -8.26 -17.83 -13.16
N TRP A 115 -7.03 -17.66 -13.63
CA TRP A 115 -6.33 -18.68 -14.38
C TRP A 115 -6.02 -19.89 -13.48
N LEU A 116 -5.52 -19.64 -12.28
CA LEU A 116 -5.15 -20.68 -11.33
C LEU A 116 -6.36 -21.51 -10.90
N LYS A 117 -7.53 -20.89 -10.71
CA LYS A 117 -8.79 -21.58 -10.42
C LYS A 117 -9.22 -22.54 -11.53
N LYS A 118 -8.89 -22.27 -12.78
CA LYS A 118 -9.20 -23.18 -13.90
C LYS A 118 -8.31 -24.41 -13.96
N VAL A 119 -7.10 -24.32 -13.45
CA VAL A 119 -6.09 -25.38 -13.49
C VAL A 119 -6.09 -26.23 -12.23
N THR A 120 -6.53 -25.66 -11.11
CA THR A 120 -6.51 -26.34 -9.80
C THR A 120 -7.84 -27.04 -9.53
N SER A 121 -7.77 -28.27 -9.00
CA SER A 121 -8.94 -29.05 -8.56
C SER A 121 -9.73 -28.30 -7.48
N GLU A 122 -11.05 -28.35 -7.53
CA GLU A 122 -11.96 -27.63 -6.60
C GLU A 122 -11.61 -27.83 -5.13
N SER A 123 -11.26 -29.05 -4.74
CA SER A 123 -10.91 -29.37 -3.35
C SER A 123 -9.66 -28.66 -2.85
N LEU A 124 -8.73 -28.32 -3.73
CA LEU A 124 -7.44 -27.70 -3.38
C LEU A 124 -7.43 -26.18 -3.63
N GLN A 125 -8.41 -25.65 -4.34
CA GLN A 125 -8.48 -24.21 -4.68
C GLN A 125 -8.47 -23.32 -3.45
N PHE A 126 -9.08 -23.75 -2.36
CA PHE A 126 -9.20 -22.97 -1.15
C PHE A 126 -7.84 -22.68 -0.47
N ILE A 127 -6.88 -23.59 -0.61
CA ILE A 127 -5.55 -23.45 0.02
C ILE A 127 -4.51 -23.01 -1.02
N ILE A 128 -4.46 -23.68 -2.17
CA ILE A 128 -3.39 -23.48 -3.16
C ILE A 128 -3.51 -22.12 -3.84
N VAL A 129 -4.71 -21.69 -4.21
CA VAL A 129 -4.89 -20.44 -4.95
C VAL A 129 -4.46 -19.22 -4.12
N PRO A 130 -4.94 -19.04 -2.88
CA PRO A 130 -4.48 -17.92 -2.04
C PRO A 130 -2.97 -17.97 -1.76
N ALA A 131 -2.44 -19.16 -1.46
CA ALA A 131 -1.02 -19.32 -1.15
C ALA A 131 -0.13 -18.92 -2.34
N LEU A 132 -0.40 -19.44 -3.53
CA LEU A 132 0.38 -19.12 -4.73
C LEU A 132 0.23 -17.65 -5.14
N CYS A 133 -0.97 -17.09 -5.02
CA CYS A 133 -1.17 -15.67 -5.29
C CYS A 133 -0.26 -14.82 -4.38
N LEU A 134 -0.21 -15.09 -3.08
CA LEU A 134 0.60 -14.31 -2.15
C LEU A 134 2.11 -14.54 -2.36
N ILE A 135 2.54 -15.81 -2.50
CA ILE A 135 3.95 -16.15 -2.69
C ILE A 135 4.53 -15.48 -3.95
N ILE A 136 3.74 -15.36 -5.00
CA ILE A 136 4.19 -14.77 -6.26
C ILE A 136 4.01 -13.25 -6.25
N PHE A 137 2.85 -12.76 -5.83
CA PHE A 137 2.53 -11.33 -5.99
C PHE A 137 3.12 -10.44 -4.91
N VAL A 138 3.45 -10.91 -3.71
CA VAL A 138 4.15 -10.09 -2.70
C VAL A 138 5.56 -9.73 -3.20
N PRO A 139 6.43 -10.68 -3.58
CA PRO A 139 7.73 -10.34 -4.13
C PRO A 139 7.64 -9.52 -5.43
N LEU A 140 6.72 -9.89 -6.33
CA LEU A 140 6.52 -9.20 -7.60
C LEU A 140 6.11 -7.74 -7.39
N THR A 141 5.26 -7.47 -6.39
CA THR A 141 4.85 -6.10 -6.07
C THR A 141 6.02 -5.27 -5.60
N VAL A 142 6.85 -5.83 -4.72
CA VAL A 142 8.02 -5.12 -4.20
C VAL A 142 9.06 -4.86 -5.30
N MET A 143 9.34 -5.86 -6.15
CA MET A 143 10.42 -5.78 -7.16
C MET A 143 10.03 -5.00 -8.41
N VAL A 144 8.78 -5.12 -8.86
CA VAL A 144 8.34 -4.60 -10.17
C VAL A 144 7.38 -3.43 -10.00
N PHE A 145 6.30 -3.61 -9.27
CA PHE A 145 5.28 -2.57 -9.18
C PHE A 145 5.69 -1.37 -8.32
N GLY A 146 6.60 -1.56 -7.35
CA GLY A 146 7.19 -0.47 -6.58
C GLY A 146 7.97 0.49 -7.46
N PRO A 147 9.04 0.05 -8.14
CA PRO A 147 9.80 0.89 -9.08
C PRO A 147 8.93 1.47 -10.20
N PHE A 148 7.96 0.71 -10.73
CA PHE A 148 7.04 1.22 -11.74
C PHE A 148 6.15 2.36 -11.20
N GLY A 149 5.69 2.24 -9.96
CA GLY A 149 4.94 3.29 -9.28
C GLY A 149 5.77 4.57 -9.08
N SER A 150 7.07 4.44 -8.78
CA SER A 150 7.97 5.59 -8.65
C SER A 150 8.18 6.33 -9.98
N LEU A 151 8.25 5.59 -11.10
CA LEU A 151 8.35 6.19 -12.43
C LEU A 151 7.09 7.00 -12.79
N ILE A 152 5.91 6.50 -12.44
CA ILE A 152 4.66 7.23 -12.66
C ILE A 152 4.61 8.48 -11.77
N ALA A 153 4.97 8.36 -10.50
CA ALA A 153 4.99 9.49 -9.56
C ALA A 153 5.96 10.58 -10.03
N SER A 154 7.19 10.21 -10.40
CA SER A 154 8.17 11.18 -10.94
C SER A 154 7.72 11.82 -12.25
N GLY A 155 7.00 11.09 -13.10
CA GLY A 155 6.40 11.63 -14.31
C GLY A 155 5.33 12.69 -14.01
N ILE A 156 4.49 12.45 -13.00
CA ILE A 156 3.48 13.42 -12.53
C ILE A 156 4.14 14.65 -11.92
N ASP A 157 5.18 14.46 -11.09
CA ASP A 157 5.94 15.57 -10.49
C ASP A 157 6.64 16.42 -11.56
N ALA A 158 7.22 15.80 -12.58
CA ALA A 158 7.81 16.51 -13.71
C ALA A 158 6.76 17.33 -14.49
N ALA A 159 5.60 16.73 -14.75
CA ALA A 159 4.50 17.43 -15.42
C ALA A 159 3.98 18.61 -14.57
N TYR A 160 3.85 18.42 -13.27
CA TYR A 160 3.45 19.48 -12.33
C TYR A 160 4.47 20.64 -12.33
N ASN A 161 5.76 20.32 -12.24
CA ASN A 161 6.82 21.34 -12.25
C ASN A 161 6.88 22.13 -13.56
N VAL A 162 6.63 21.48 -14.70
CA VAL A 162 6.53 22.15 -16.01
C VAL A 162 5.33 23.08 -16.06
N LEU A 163 4.18 22.65 -15.55
CA LEU A 163 2.97 23.46 -15.49
C LEU A 163 3.12 24.67 -14.57
N MET A 164 3.68 24.48 -13.38
CA MET A 164 3.87 25.57 -12.40
C MET A 164 5.04 26.47 -12.76
N GLY A 165 6.13 25.94 -13.33
CA GLY A 165 7.27 26.73 -13.79
C GLY A 165 6.98 27.64 -14.98
N ASN A 166 5.90 27.39 -15.75
CA ASN A 166 5.43 28.28 -16.82
C ASN A 166 4.37 29.30 -16.35
N LEU A 167 3.95 29.23 -15.07
CA LEU A 167 2.93 30.13 -14.49
C LEU A 167 3.54 31.25 -13.62
N ILE A 168 4.86 31.21 -13.38
CA ILE A 168 5.63 32.24 -12.65
C ILE A 168 6.63 32.89 -13.62
#